data_b97ad73d02cae2dcdf967d24ec98b6a3
#
_entry.id   b97ad73d02cae2dcdf967d24ec98b6a3
#
_cell.length_a   1.000
_cell.length_b   1.000
_cell.length_c   1.000
_cell.angle_alpha   90.00
_cell.angle_beta   90.00
_cell.angle_gamma   90.00
#
_symmetry.space_group_name_H-M   'P 1'
#
loop_
_entity.id
_entity.type
_entity.pdbx_description
1 polymer ?
#
loop_
_entity_poly.entity_id
_entity_poly.type
_entity_poly.pdbx_seq_one_letter_code
_entity_poly.pdbx_strand_id
1 'polypeptide(L)'
;TIYGRTFEESEPDEHAPVGIMGDHVHKEREIMLSYRYKRMKMDGNRDGTTDLSTDDVLDSWMVAPLRMTMEMHMFGAMISVTDDFTMAPMIPYIRKEMDHINRAGVAFTTKSRGIGDVRLTGLYRFLNREKHNMILNAGISFPTGSIDEKGATPTDPGGANDLPYPMQIGSGTYDFLPGLTYRGHSGDYSWGAQATATIRTGDNSHDYRLGNRLQVSGWGGRRLTDWASVSLRFAWESWGDIRGRDPNLNTAM
;
A
#
# COMPACT_ATOMS: atom_id res chain seq x y z
N THR A 1 -1.08 1.04 -45.04
CA THR A 1 -0.41 0.09 -44.13
C THR A 1 -0.62 0.64 -42.72
N ILE A 2 -1.55 0.06 -41.96
CA ILE A 2 -1.77 0.40 -40.57
C ILE A 2 -0.70 -0.36 -39.80
N TYR A 3 0.34 0.33 -39.39
CA TYR A 3 1.31 -0.23 -38.43
C TYR A 3 0.57 -0.39 -37.10
N GLY A 4 0.40 -1.63 -36.64
CA GLY A 4 -0.04 -1.94 -35.29
C GLY A 4 0.98 -1.36 -34.31
N ARG A 5 0.52 -0.51 -33.39
CA ARG A 5 1.36 -0.01 -32.28
C ARG A 5 1.65 -1.17 -31.34
N THR A 6 2.91 -1.39 -31.06
CA THR A 6 3.37 -2.15 -29.90
C THR A 6 3.42 -1.22 -28.69
N PHE A 7 3.31 -1.75 -27.48
CA PHE A 7 3.53 -0.97 -26.25
C PHE A 7 4.98 -0.47 -26.25
N GLU A 8 5.18 0.81 -26.60
CA GLU A 8 6.50 1.47 -26.53
C GLU A 8 6.52 2.41 -25.32
N GLU A 9 7.53 2.31 -24.47
CA GLU A 9 7.69 3.01 -23.20
C GLU A 9 7.76 4.56 -23.29
N SER A 10 7.74 5.11 -24.48
CA SER A 10 7.92 6.55 -24.73
C SER A 10 6.60 7.33 -24.88
N GLU A 11 5.45 6.67 -24.88
CA GLU A 11 4.18 7.34 -25.13
C GLU A 11 3.45 7.74 -23.83
N PRO A 12 2.82 8.93 -23.75
CA PRO A 12 2.22 9.46 -22.50
C PRO A 12 1.06 8.61 -21.93
N ASP A 13 0.47 7.73 -22.73
CA ASP A 13 -0.67 6.88 -22.37
C ASP A 13 -0.29 5.41 -22.13
N GLU A 14 1.00 5.07 -22.18
CA GLU A 14 1.47 3.70 -22.02
C GLU A 14 1.63 3.26 -20.56
N HIS A 15 1.74 4.20 -19.65
CA HIS A 15 1.79 3.89 -18.22
C HIS A 15 0.40 3.99 -17.59
N ALA A 16 0.11 3.06 -16.68
CA ALA A 16 -1.07 3.18 -15.85
C ALA A 16 -1.04 4.47 -15.01
N PRO A 17 -2.20 5.03 -14.65
CA PRO A 17 -2.26 6.24 -13.82
C PRO A 17 -1.54 6.07 -12.48
N VAL A 18 -1.14 7.20 -11.89
CA VAL A 18 -0.49 7.24 -10.57
C VAL A 18 -1.25 6.41 -9.54
N GLY A 19 -0.53 5.52 -8.84
CA GLY A 19 -1.07 4.63 -7.82
C GLY A 19 -1.27 3.18 -8.27
N ILE A 20 -1.05 2.87 -9.55
CA ILE A 20 -0.88 1.50 -10.04
C ILE A 20 0.61 1.14 -9.96
N MET A 21 0.91 -0.07 -9.54
CA MET A 21 2.28 -0.61 -9.47
C MET A 21 2.31 -1.97 -10.17
N GLY A 22 3.43 -2.27 -10.86
CA GLY A 22 3.58 -3.55 -11.54
C GLY A 22 2.63 -3.70 -12.74
N ASP A 23 2.43 -2.61 -13.47
CA ASP A 23 1.58 -2.53 -14.66
C ASP A 23 2.32 -2.87 -15.96
N HIS A 24 3.65 -2.97 -15.92
CA HIS A 24 4.48 -3.26 -17.08
C HIS A 24 5.71 -4.10 -16.71
N VAL A 25 6.33 -4.70 -17.71
CA VAL A 25 7.64 -5.37 -17.65
C VAL A 25 8.58 -4.66 -18.59
N HIS A 26 9.87 -4.65 -18.27
CA HIS A 26 10.93 -4.07 -19.09
C HIS A 26 11.55 -5.11 -20.01
N LYS A 27 12.34 -4.67 -20.99
CA LYS A 27 13.14 -5.56 -21.86
C LYS A 27 14.27 -6.22 -21.08
N GLU A 28 14.73 -7.36 -21.55
CA GLU A 28 15.84 -8.10 -20.93
C GLU A 28 17.04 -7.17 -20.63
N ARG A 29 17.59 -7.28 -19.41
CA ARG A 29 18.73 -6.51 -18.88
C ARG A 29 18.47 -5.02 -18.62
N GLU A 30 17.26 -4.55 -18.78
CA GLU A 30 16.91 -3.19 -18.37
C GLU A 30 16.76 -3.10 -16.84
N ILE A 31 17.24 -1.99 -16.29
CA ILE A 31 17.10 -1.66 -14.87
C ILE A 31 16.48 -0.28 -14.76
N MET A 32 15.35 -0.19 -14.09
CA MET A 32 14.72 1.07 -13.75
C MET A 32 14.79 1.27 -12.23
N LEU A 33 15.23 2.45 -11.80
CA LEU A 33 15.15 2.88 -10.40
C LEU A 33 13.94 3.79 -10.23
N SER A 34 13.23 3.62 -9.13
CA SER A 34 12.04 4.41 -8.85
C SER A 34 12.05 4.94 -7.42
N TYR A 35 11.55 6.16 -7.28
CA TYR A 35 11.23 6.76 -6.00
C TYR A 35 9.79 7.26 -6.04
N ARG A 36 9.02 6.92 -4.98
CA ARG A 36 7.63 7.39 -4.84
C ARG A 36 7.43 7.95 -3.44
N TYR A 37 6.79 9.10 -3.38
CA TYR A 37 6.32 9.69 -2.14
C TYR A 37 4.80 9.58 -2.06
N LYS A 38 4.30 9.09 -0.92
CA LYS A 38 2.86 9.03 -0.62
C LYS A 38 2.60 9.68 0.72
N ARG A 39 1.65 10.62 0.76
CA ARG A 39 1.13 11.19 1.99
C ARG A 39 -0.34 10.85 2.13
N MET A 40 -0.71 10.33 3.29
CA MET A 40 -2.10 10.01 3.63
C MET A 40 -2.50 10.78 4.87
N LYS A 41 -3.70 11.37 4.84
CA LYS A 41 -4.38 11.93 5.99
C LYS A 41 -5.63 11.10 6.24
N MET A 42 -5.82 10.68 7.46
CA MET A 42 -6.94 9.87 7.90
C MET A 42 -7.60 10.59 9.07
N ASP A 43 -8.90 10.81 8.98
CA ASP A 43 -9.71 11.46 9.99
C ASP A 43 -10.95 10.61 10.29
N GLY A 44 -11.43 10.64 11.54
CA GLY A 44 -12.62 9.92 11.98
C GLY A 44 -12.36 8.46 12.35
N ASN A 45 -13.36 7.87 12.97
CA ASN A 45 -13.37 6.49 13.44
C ASN A 45 -14.54 5.74 12.79
N ARG A 46 -14.38 4.43 12.60
CA ARG A 46 -15.41 3.57 12.03
C ARG A 46 -15.45 2.22 12.73
N ASP A 47 -16.66 1.68 12.83
CA ASP A 47 -16.89 0.25 13.09
C ASP A 47 -17.59 -0.35 11.86
N GLY A 48 -16.87 -1.16 11.12
CA GLY A 48 -17.32 -1.65 9.82
C GLY A 48 -17.60 -0.51 8.83
N THR A 49 -18.88 -0.29 8.51
CA THR A 49 -19.36 0.79 7.64
C THR A 49 -19.97 1.99 8.40
N THR A 50 -20.08 1.91 9.71
CA THR A 50 -20.69 2.94 10.58
C THR A 50 -19.63 3.92 11.04
N ASP A 51 -19.85 5.21 10.82
CA ASP A 51 -19.00 6.27 11.38
C ASP A 51 -19.26 6.40 12.87
N LEU A 52 -18.18 6.44 13.68
CA LEU A 52 -18.23 6.63 15.12
C LEU A 52 -17.74 8.04 15.47
N SER A 53 -18.45 8.69 16.38
CA SER A 53 -17.97 9.93 17.01
C SER A 53 -16.83 9.62 17.99
N THR A 54 -16.09 10.65 18.37
CA THR A 54 -15.05 10.52 19.41
C THR A 54 -15.63 10.04 20.73
N ASP A 55 -16.84 10.49 21.08
CA ASP A 55 -17.52 10.11 22.32
C ASP A 55 -17.94 8.63 22.29
N ASP A 56 -18.47 8.13 21.16
CA ASP A 56 -18.79 6.69 21.01
C ASP A 56 -17.57 5.80 21.23
N VAL A 57 -16.40 6.24 20.74
CA VAL A 57 -15.14 5.52 20.97
C VAL A 57 -14.74 5.58 22.44
N LEU A 58 -14.83 6.75 23.08
CA LEU A 58 -14.45 6.94 24.48
C LEU A 58 -15.41 6.24 25.45
N ASP A 59 -16.63 5.92 25.05
CA ASP A 59 -17.54 5.08 25.86
C ASP A 59 -17.00 3.66 26.04
N SER A 60 -16.32 3.14 25.01
CA SER A 60 -15.77 1.78 25.02
C SER A 60 -14.26 1.73 25.34
N TRP A 61 -13.50 2.79 24.99
CA TRP A 61 -12.05 2.83 25.08
C TRP A 61 -11.57 4.03 25.90
N MET A 62 -10.39 3.94 26.49
CA MET A 62 -9.82 5.04 27.30
C MET A 62 -9.21 6.16 26.43
N VAL A 63 -8.90 5.87 25.19
CA VAL A 63 -8.27 6.79 24.23
C VAL A 63 -8.96 6.65 22.88
N ALA A 64 -9.29 7.78 22.25
CA ALA A 64 -9.80 7.83 20.89
C ALA A 64 -8.76 8.45 19.95
N PRO A 65 -8.48 7.84 18.79
CA PRO A 65 -7.72 8.49 17.74
C PRO A 65 -8.57 9.58 17.10
N LEU A 66 -7.96 10.74 16.82
CA LEU A 66 -8.62 11.87 16.16
C LEU A 66 -8.28 11.92 14.68
N ARG A 67 -6.98 11.96 14.39
CA ARG A 67 -6.48 11.95 13.00
C ARG A 67 -5.09 11.38 12.96
N MET A 68 -4.72 10.86 11.77
CA MET A 68 -3.40 10.33 11.50
C MET A 68 -2.86 10.90 10.20
N THR A 69 -1.59 11.28 10.21
CA THR A 69 -0.83 11.55 8.99
C THR A 69 0.23 10.47 8.82
N MET A 70 0.26 9.85 7.65
CA MET A 70 1.31 8.91 7.27
C MET A 70 2.02 9.41 6.02
N GLU A 71 3.33 9.45 6.08
CA GLU A 71 4.23 9.74 4.95
C GLU A 71 5.05 8.50 4.65
N MET A 72 5.15 8.15 3.38
CA MET A 72 5.87 6.97 2.93
C MET A 72 6.79 7.33 1.76
N HIS A 73 8.07 7.08 1.93
CA HIS A 73 9.10 7.18 0.90
C HIS A 73 9.42 5.76 0.41
N MET A 74 9.08 5.45 -0.82
CA MET A 74 9.26 4.11 -1.38
C MET A 74 10.38 4.14 -2.41
N PHE A 75 11.46 3.43 -2.13
CA PHE A 75 12.57 3.22 -3.03
C PHE A 75 12.42 1.86 -3.68
N GLY A 76 12.38 1.83 -5.00
CA GLY A 76 12.20 0.60 -5.76
C GLY A 76 13.16 0.49 -6.91
N ALA A 77 13.34 -0.73 -7.38
CA ALA A 77 13.98 -1.01 -8.65
C ALA A 77 13.11 -2.00 -9.43
N MET A 78 13.22 -1.97 -10.74
CA MET A 78 12.72 -3.02 -11.63
C MET A 78 13.90 -3.55 -12.41
N ILE A 79 14.10 -4.87 -12.36
CA ILE A 79 15.26 -5.57 -12.95
C ILE A 79 14.68 -6.64 -13.84
N SER A 80 14.79 -6.45 -15.16
CA SER A 80 14.29 -7.43 -16.12
C SER A 80 15.30 -8.55 -16.34
N VAL A 81 14.82 -9.75 -16.04
CA VAL A 81 15.59 -11.00 -16.24
C VAL A 81 15.38 -11.53 -17.66
N THR A 82 14.18 -11.39 -18.18
CA THR A 82 13.79 -11.68 -19.56
C THR A 82 12.81 -10.63 -20.05
N ASP A 83 12.48 -10.60 -21.33
CA ASP A 83 11.48 -9.68 -21.90
C ASP A 83 10.08 -9.84 -21.28
N ASP A 84 9.79 -10.99 -20.66
CA ASP A 84 8.50 -11.28 -20.05
C ASP A 84 8.53 -11.39 -18.53
N PHE A 85 9.72 -11.28 -17.89
CA PHE A 85 9.84 -11.39 -16.43
C PHE A 85 10.74 -10.32 -15.85
N THR A 86 10.15 -9.54 -14.94
CA THR A 86 10.81 -8.45 -14.19
C THR A 86 10.68 -8.68 -12.70
N MET A 87 11.78 -8.52 -11.97
CA MET A 87 11.81 -8.49 -10.50
C MET A 87 11.71 -7.04 -10.02
N ALA A 88 10.87 -6.81 -9.01
CA ALA A 88 10.62 -5.48 -8.45
C ALA A 88 10.79 -5.47 -6.92
N PRO A 89 12.03 -5.32 -6.41
CA PRO A 89 12.29 -5.03 -5.00
C PRO A 89 11.82 -3.63 -4.62
N MET A 90 11.31 -3.45 -3.39
CA MET A 90 10.89 -2.17 -2.84
C MET A 90 11.17 -2.07 -1.36
N ILE A 91 11.74 -0.95 -0.93
CA ILE A 91 12.04 -0.62 0.47
C ILE A 91 11.26 0.65 0.83
N PRO A 92 10.26 0.59 1.74
CA PRO A 92 9.55 1.76 2.21
C PRO A 92 10.21 2.33 3.48
N TYR A 93 10.35 3.64 3.55
CA TYR A 93 10.59 4.37 4.80
C TYR A 93 9.30 5.10 5.17
N ILE A 94 8.81 4.88 6.39
CA ILE A 94 7.50 5.30 6.85
C ILE A 94 7.65 6.25 8.03
N ARG A 95 6.83 7.30 8.05
CA ARG A 95 6.65 8.21 9.17
C ARG A 95 5.17 8.30 9.47
N LYS A 96 4.80 8.17 10.74
CA LYS A 96 3.42 8.25 11.21
C LYS A 96 3.33 9.24 12.37
N GLU A 97 2.27 10.01 12.36
CA GLU A 97 1.91 10.94 13.43
C GLU A 97 0.42 10.83 13.65
N MET A 98 -0.01 10.54 14.89
CA MET A 98 -1.41 10.36 15.25
C MET A 98 -1.76 11.20 16.46
N ASP A 99 -2.80 12.00 16.32
CA ASP A 99 -3.39 12.77 17.40
C ASP A 99 -4.48 11.95 18.10
N HIS A 100 -4.48 12.00 19.41
CA HIS A 100 -5.38 11.28 20.28
C HIS A 100 -6.02 12.22 21.31
N ILE A 101 -7.13 11.76 21.90
CA ILE A 101 -7.71 12.33 23.10
C ILE A 101 -8.08 11.20 24.07
N ASN A 102 -7.87 11.41 25.37
CA ASN A 102 -8.29 10.46 26.40
C ASN A 102 -9.63 10.86 27.03
N ARG A 103 -10.23 9.97 27.84
CA ARG A 103 -11.48 10.24 28.56
C ARG A 103 -11.42 11.46 29.47
N ALA A 104 -10.27 11.87 29.96
CA ALA A 104 -10.07 13.07 30.77
C ALA A 104 -10.01 14.36 29.93
N GLY A 105 -10.17 14.27 28.58
CA GLY A 105 -10.10 15.40 27.67
C GLY A 105 -8.67 15.86 27.36
N VAL A 106 -7.65 15.09 27.74
CA VAL A 106 -6.24 15.42 27.44
C VAL A 106 -5.89 14.96 26.05
N ALA A 107 -5.56 15.92 25.20
CA ALA A 107 -5.04 15.64 23.84
C ALA A 107 -3.53 15.38 23.88
N PHE A 108 -3.06 14.43 23.05
CA PHE A 108 -1.65 14.11 22.91
C PHE A 108 -1.37 13.53 21.52
N THR A 109 -0.11 13.55 21.11
CA THR A 109 0.31 13.07 19.79
C THR A 109 1.37 11.98 19.94
N THR A 110 1.21 10.87 19.22
CA THR A 110 2.21 9.82 19.13
C THR A 110 2.88 9.83 17.75
N LYS A 111 4.14 9.42 17.69
CA LYS A 111 4.94 9.40 16.46
C LYS A 111 5.72 8.09 16.37
N SER A 112 5.80 7.55 15.17
CA SER A 112 6.68 6.43 14.84
C SER A 112 7.31 6.64 13.47
N ARG A 113 8.50 6.08 13.27
CA ARG A 113 9.21 6.15 11.98
C ARG A 113 10.23 5.04 11.85
N GLY A 114 10.38 4.54 10.64
CA GLY A 114 11.37 3.49 10.36
C GLY A 114 11.26 2.94 8.96
N ILE A 115 12.13 1.98 8.67
CA ILE A 115 12.01 1.15 7.48
C ILE A 115 10.82 0.20 7.70
N GLY A 116 9.90 0.16 6.76
CA GLY A 116 8.79 -0.77 6.77
C GLY A 116 9.15 -2.14 6.19
N ASP A 117 8.14 -2.94 5.91
CA ASP A 117 8.33 -4.26 5.34
C ASP A 117 8.86 -4.18 3.91
N VAL A 118 10.04 -4.76 3.68
CA VAL A 118 10.65 -4.88 2.36
C VAL A 118 9.84 -5.85 1.52
N ARG A 119 9.63 -5.51 0.26
CA ARG A 119 8.85 -6.33 -0.68
C ARG A 119 9.68 -6.73 -1.87
N LEU A 120 9.48 -7.96 -2.32
CA LEU A 120 10.02 -8.47 -3.56
C LEU A 120 8.87 -9.03 -4.40
N THR A 121 8.62 -8.46 -5.57
CA THR A 121 7.55 -8.89 -6.46
C THR A 121 8.14 -9.31 -7.81
N GLY A 122 7.72 -10.46 -8.33
CA GLY A 122 7.93 -10.88 -9.69
C GLY A 122 6.73 -10.48 -10.55
N LEU A 123 7.00 -9.94 -11.73
CA LEU A 123 6.02 -9.54 -12.73
C LEU A 123 6.23 -10.44 -13.94
N TYR A 124 5.23 -11.27 -14.26
CA TYR A 124 5.31 -12.18 -15.41
C TYR A 124 4.24 -11.86 -16.44
N ARG A 125 4.65 -11.38 -17.61
CA ARG A 125 3.78 -11.11 -18.74
C ARG A 125 3.48 -12.40 -19.48
N PHE A 126 2.33 -13.02 -19.21
CA PHE A 126 1.93 -14.29 -19.81
C PHE A 126 1.06 -14.12 -21.05
N LEU A 127 0.53 -12.94 -21.30
CA LEU A 127 -0.17 -12.58 -22.52
C LEU A 127 0.40 -11.27 -23.07
N ASN A 128 0.88 -11.31 -24.29
CA ASN A 128 1.35 -10.14 -25.02
C ASN A 128 0.75 -10.19 -26.44
N ARG A 129 -0.29 -9.42 -26.65
CA ARG A 129 -0.94 -9.25 -27.97
C ARG A 129 -0.84 -7.79 -28.37
N GLU A 130 -0.97 -7.52 -29.65
CA GLU A 130 -0.85 -6.17 -30.22
C GLU A 130 -1.59 -5.08 -29.46
N LYS A 131 -2.78 -5.40 -28.92
CA LYS A 131 -3.67 -4.46 -28.20
C LYS A 131 -3.96 -4.84 -26.76
N HIS A 132 -3.46 -5.95 -26.27
CA HIS A 132 -3.81 -6.50 -24.98
C HIS A 132 -2.57 -7.10 -24.30
N ASN A 133 -2.42 -6.82 -23.04
CA ASN A 133 -1.32 -7.31 -22.22
C ASN A 133 -1.86 -7.78 -20.86
N MET A 134 -1.39 -8.93 -20.37
CA MET A 134 -1.73 -9.42 -19.05
C MET A 134 -0.47 -9.80 -18.29
N ILE A 135 -0.38 -9.33 -17.05
CA ILE A 135 0.76 -9.53 -16.17
C ILE A 135 0.28 -10.16 -14.86
N LEU A 136 0.86 -11.30 -14.53
CA LEU A 136 0.73 -11.92 -13.22
C LEU A 136 1.77 -11.32 -12.29
N ASN A 137 1.33 -10.86 -11.13
CA ASN A 137 2.19 -10.34 -10.06
C ASN A 137 2.21 -11.38 -8.94
N ALA A 138 3.39 -11.80 -8.51
CA ALA A 138 3.55 -12.68 -7.36
C ALA A 138 4.71 -12.18 -6.52
N GLY A 139 4.48 -11.90 -5.24
CA GLY A 139 5.49 -11.31 -4.38
C GLY A 139 5.41 -11.77 -2.94
N ILE A 140 6.45 -11.43 -2.21
CA ILE A 140 6.57 -11.65 -0.76
C ILE A 140 6.91 -10.32 -0.10
N SER A 141 6.24 -10.02 1.02
CA SER A 141 6.63 -8.98 1.97
C SER A 141 7.38 -9.64 3.12
N PHE A 142 8.53 -9.09 3.47
CA PHE A 142 9.37 -9.57 4.57
C PHE A 142 9.10 -8.72 5.82
N PRO A 143 8.99 -9.29 7.02
CA PRO A 143 8.71 -8.57 8.26
C PRO A 143 9.96 -7.81 8.77
N THR A 144 10.42 -6.86 7.98
CA THR A 144 11.60 -6.03 8.30
C THR A 144 11.24 -4.75 9.06
N GLY A 145 9.96 -4.37 9.02
CA GLY A 145 9.45 -3.23 9.77
C GLY A 145 9.23 -3.59 11.24
N SER A 146 9.55 -2.65 12.14
CA SER A 146 9.36 -2.83 13.57
C SER A 146 7.88 -2.95 13.93
N ILE A 147 7.57 -3.84 14.87
CA ILE A 147 6.28 -3.97 15.55
C ILE A 147 6.40 -3.65 17.05
N ASP A 148 7.53 -3.09 17.49
CA ASP A 148 7.90 -2.73 18.85
C ASP A 148 7.95 -1.20 19.04
N GLU A 149 7.18 -0.43 18.24
CA GLU A 149 7.18 1.02 18.34
C GLU A 149 6.53 1.47 19.65
N LYS A 150 7.28 2.28 20.41
CA LYS A 150 6.88 2.82 21.71
C LYS A 150 6.79 4.33 21.66
N GLY A 151 6.00 4.89 22.59
CA GLY A 151 5.83 6.32 22.63
C GLY A 151 5.30 6.85 23.96
N ALA A 152 5.55 8.13 24.20
CA ALA A 152 5.02 8.83 25.36
C ALA A 152 3.50 9.00 25.27
N THR A 153 2.82 8.69 26.38
CA THR A 153 1.39 8.88 26.55
C THR A 153 1.15 9.66 27.86
N PRO A 154 -0.04 10.23 28.10
CA PRO A 154 -0.33 10.92 29.35
C PRO A 154 -0.17 10.05 30.60
N THR A 155 -0.32 8.73 30.48
CA THR A 155 -0.15 7.76 31.57
C THR A 155 1.29 7.28 31.71
N ASP A 156 2.11 7.46 30.68
CA ASP A 156 3.54 7.15 30.68
C ASP A 156 4.34 8.19 29.89
N PRO A 157 4.68 9.32 30.52
CA PRO A 157 5.50 10.36 29.88
C PRO A 157 6.92 9.89 29.51
N GLY A 158 7.39 8.78 30.08
CA GLY A 158 8.69 8.16 29.78
C GLY A 158 8.77 7.49 28.42
N GLY A 159 7.60 7.22 27.76
CA GLY A 159 7.54 6.67 26.43
C GLY A 159 7.85 5.18 26.34
N ALA A 160 7.58 4.41 27.38
CA ALA A 160 7.79 2.96 27.43
C ALA A 160 6.58 2.14 26.95
N ASN A 161 5.42 2.77 26.79
CA ASN A 161 4.20 2.09 26.34
C ASN A 161 4.27 1.73 24.86
N ASP A 162 3.86 0.50 24.54
CA ASP A 162 3.70 0.05 23.16
C ASP A 162 2.60 0.87 22.47
N LEU A 163 2.89 1.34 21.26
CA LEU A 163 1.95 2.10 20.46
C LEU A 163 0.92 1.17 19.79
N PRO A 164 -0.32 1.64 19.54
CA PRO A 164 -1.36 0.82 18.93
C PRO A 164 -1.01 0.35 17.53
N TYR A 165 -1.64 -0.72 17.06
CA TYR A 165 -1.37 -1.37 15.76
C TYR A 165 -1.21 -0.41 14.57
N PRO A 166 -2.04 0.65 14.40
CA PRO A 166 -1.85 1.58 13.29
C PRO A 166 -0.54 2.35 13.35
N MET A 167 0.09 2.46 14.52
CA MET A 167 1.36 3.16 14.72
C MET A 167 2.57 2.26 14.52
N GLN A 168 2.40 0.93 14.49
CA GLN A 168 3.48 -0.02 14.20
C GLN A 168 3.95 0.14 12.75
N ILE A 169 5.25 0.02 12.49
CA ILE A 169 5.87 0.30 11.18
C ILE A 169 5.75 -0.91 10.25
N GLY A 170 5.90 -2.11 10.78
CA GLY A 170 5.78 -3.37 10.06
C GLY A 170 4.51 -4.14 10.35
N SER A 171 4.37 -5.29 9.70
CA SER A 171 3.32 -6.27 9.97
C SER A 171 3.77 -7.35 10.95
N GLY A 172 5.08 -7.59 11.02
CA GLY A 172 5.68 -8.70 11.76
C GLY A 172 5.41 -10.08 11.12
N THR A 173 4.78 -10.12 9.94
CA THR A 173 4.45 -11.38 9.24
C THR A 173 5.06 -11.41 7.85
N TYR A 174 5.37 -12.61 7.37
CA TYR A 174 5.57 -12.82 5.93
C TYR A 174 4.21 -12.73 5.23
N ASP A 175 4.14 -11.96 4.14
CA ASP A 175 2.88 -11.80 3.42
C ASP A 175 3.06 -12.23 1.97
N PHE A 176 2.08 -12.96 1.45
CA PHE A 176 2.01 -13.23 0.02
C PHE A 176 1.27 -12.11 -0.70
N LEU A 177 1.83 -11.66 -1.84
CA LEU A 177 1.37 -10.51 -2.61
C LEU A 177 0.96 -10.94 -4.03
N PRO A 178 -0.18 -11.62 -4.22
CA PRO A 178 -0.66 -11.97 -5.55
C PRO A 178 -1.32 -10.78 -6.22
N GLY A 179 -1.26 -10.73 -7.55
CA GLY A 179 -1.95 -9.74 -8.34
C GLY A 179 -2.07 -10.13 -9.80
N LEU A 180 -3.02 -9.50 -10.47
CA LEU A 180 -3.25 -9.63 -11.90
C LEU A 180 -3.51 -8.24 -12.48
N THR A 181 -2.80 -7.91 -13.54
CA THR A 181 -2.96 -6.65 -14.26
C THR A 181 -3.33 -6.96 -15.70
N TYR A 182 -4.38 -6.32 -16.18
CA TYR A 182 -4.77 -6.30 -17.59
C TYR A 182 -4.62 -4.89 -18.14
N ARG A 183 -4.09 -4.77 -19.34
CA ARG A 183 -3.98 -3.52 -20.08
C ARG A 183 -4.43 -3.73 -21.51
N GLY A 184 -5.08 -2.70 -22.05
CA GLY A 184 -5.49 -2.65 -23.43
C GLY A 184 -5.32 -1.25 -24.02
N HIS A 185 -5.14 -1.14 -25.31
CA HIS A 185 -5.12 0.13 -26.02
C HIS A 185 -5.75 0.01 -27.42
N SER A 186 -6.29 1.10 -27.93
CA SER A 186 -6.79 1.18 -29.30
C SER A 186 -6.77 2.64 -29.78
N GLY A 187 -5.94 2.95 -30.77
CA GLY A 187 -5.72 4.32 -31.21
C GLY A 187 -5.19 5.19 -30.08
N ASP A 188 -5.89 6.26 -29.75
CA ASP A 188 -5.51 7.20 -28.69
C ASP A 188 -6.08 6.82 -27.32
N TYR A 189 -6.75 5.69 -27.19
CA TYR A 189 -7.37 5.26 -25.94
C TYR A 189 -6.59 4.12 -25.32
N SER A 190 -6.38 4.21 -24.01
CA SER A 190 -5.83 3.15 -23.17
C SER A 190 -6.79 2.84 -22.02
N TRP A 191 -6.81 1.59 -21.57
CA TRP A 191 -7.58 1.16 -20.40
C TRP A 191 -6.91 0.01 -19.71
N GLY A 192 -7.30 -0.23 -18.47
CA GLY A 192 -6.82 -1.38 -17.74
C GLY A 192 -7.55 -1.63 -16.44
N ALA A 193 -7.24 -2.77 -15.87
CA ALA A 193 -7.71 -3.18 -14.56
C ALA A 193 -6.61 -3.93 -13.82
N GLN A 194 -6.56 -3.77 -12.51
CA GLN A 194 -5.63 -4.48 -11.64
C GLN A 194 -6.35 -4.95 -10.38
N ALA A 195 -6.12 -6.20 -10.01
CA ALA A 195 -6.47 -6.74 -8.71
C ALA A 195 -5.19 -7.17 -8.00
N THR A 196 -4.99 -6.73 -6.76
CA THR A 196 -3.85 -7.12 -5.92
C THR A 196 -4.34 -7.46 -4.54
N ALA A 197 -3.69 -8.43 -3.89
CA ALA A 197 -3.99 -8.76 -2.51
C ALA A 197 -2.72 -8.77 -1.65
N THR A 198 -2.92 -8.62 -0.35
CA THR A 198 -1.92 -8.93 0.67
C THR A 198 -2.51 -10.00 1.57
N ILE A 199 -1.94 -11.18 1.54
CA ILE A 199 -2.39 -12.34 2.30
C ILE A 199 -1.38 -12.58 3.43
N ARG A 200 -1.84 -12.45 4.66
CA ARG A 200 -1.04 -12.67 5.86
C ARG A 200 -0.89 -14.15 6.12
N THR A 201 0.35 -14.65 6.24
CA THR A 201 0.60 -16.11 6.29
C THR A 201 0.77 -16.67 7.71
N GLY A 202 0.56 -15.88 8.75
CA GLY A 202 0.68 -16.33 10.13
C GLY A 202 0.52 -15.20 11.12
N ASP A 203 0.62 -15.53 12.39
CA ASP A 203 0.67 -14.54 13.48
C ASP A 203 2.12 -14.08 13.65
N ASN A 204 2.30 -12.84 14.10
CA ASN A 204 3.62 -12.29 14.39
C ASN A 204 4.09 -12.67 15.81
N SER A 205 5.28 -12.21 16.21
CA SER A 205 5.87 -12.50 17.53
C SER A 205 5.11 -11.92 18.73
N HIS A 206 4.07 -11.12 18.46
CA HIS A 206 3.17 -10.53 19.47
C HIS A 206 1.77 -11.14 19.43
N ASP A 207 1.63 -12.37 18.91
CA ASP A 207 0.39 -13.16 18.88
C ASP A 207 -0.77 -12.50 18.13
N TYR A 208 -0.50 -11.62 17.15
CA TYR A 208 -1.52 -11.04 16.29
C TYR A 208 -1.08 -11.04 14.82
N ARG A 209 -2.04 -10.86 13.94
CA ARG A 209 -1.83 -10.55 12.52
C ARG A 209 -2.79 -9.49 12.03
N LEU A 210 -2.31 -8.62 11.17
CA LEU A 210 -3.13 -7.64 10.49
C LEU A 210 -4.10 -8.34 9.53
N GLY A 211 -5.23 -7.70 9.21
CA GLY A 211 -6.18 -8.21 8.23
C GLY A 211 -5.58 -8.34 6.82
N ASN A 212 -6.09 -9.31 6.07
CA ASN A 212 -5.82 -9.39 4.64
C ASN A 212 -6.35 -8.15 3.93
N ARG A 213 -5.71 -7.77 2.83
CA ARG A 213 -6.12 -6.62 2.03
C ARG A 213 -6.36 -7.06 0.59
N LEU A 214 -7.45 -6.55 0.01
CA LEU A 214 -7.76 -6.68 -1.41
C LEU A 214 -7.91 -5.27 -2.01
N GLN A 215 -7.26 -5.02 -3.13
CA GLN A 215 -7.41 -3.79 -3.88
C GLN A 215 -7.77 -4.14 -5.32
N VAL A 216 -8.81 -3.48 -5.85
CA VAL A 216 -9.20 -3.56 -7.24
C VAL A 216 -9.21 -2.14 -7.82
N SER A 217 -8.59 -1.97 -8.97
CA SER A 217 -8.53 -0.69 -9.67
C SER A 217 -8.88 -0.88 -11.14
N GLY A 218 -9.58 0.09 -11.70
CA GLY A 218 -9.83 0.19 -13.14
C GLY A 218 -9.49 1.61 -13.60
N TRP A 219 -9.00 1.74 -14.80
CA TRP A 219 -8.68 3.06 -15.38
C TRP A 219 -8.95 3.11 -16.88
N GLY A 220 -9.14 4.31 -17.36
CA GLY A 220 -9.17 4.63 -18.78
C GLY A 220 -8.41 5.92 -19.02
N GLY A 221 -7.75 6.01 -20.15
CA GLY A 221 -6.97 7.17 -20.55
C GLY A 221 -7.19 7.50 -22.02
N ARG A 222 -6.93 8.76 -22.36
CA ARG A 222 -6.89 9.22 -23.73
C ARG A 222 -5.68 10.11 -23.95
N ARG A 223 -4.93 9.82 -24.99
CA ARG A 223 -3.90 10.70 -25.51
C ARG A 223 -4.55 11.90 -26.21
N LEU A 224 -4.16 13.09 -25.81
CA LEU A 224 -4.66 14.35 -26.38
C LEU A 224 -3.68 14.91 -27.41
N THR A 225 -2.40 14.75 -27.15
CA THR A 225 -1.27 15.18 -28.00
C THR A 225 -0.11 14.21 -27.82
N ASP A 226 0.98 14.35 -28.58
CA ASP A 226 2.17 13.51 -28.43
C ASP A 226 2.90 13.70 -27.09
N TRP A 227 2.56 14.73 -26.31
CA TRP A 227 3.19 15.04 -25.02
C TRP A 227 2.20 15.09 -23.85
N ALA A 228 0.89 14.93 -24.09
CA ALA A 228 -0.13 15.04 -23.05
C ALA A 228 -1.20 13.96 -23.16
N SER A 229 -1.56 13.37 -22.04
CA SER A 229 -2.69 12.45 -21.89
C SER A 229 -3.54 12.83 -20.67
N VAL A 230 -4.79 12.39 -20.66
CA VAL A 230 -5.71 12.47 -19.53
C VAL A 230 -6.15 11.07 -19.16
N SER A 231 -6.21 10.77 -17.86
CA SER A 231 -6.68 9.48 -17.37
C SER A 231 -7.59 9.64 -16.16
N LEU A 232 -8.52 8.70 -16.02
CA LEU A 232 -9.37 8.54 -14.86
C LEU A 232 -9.12 7.16 -14.27
N ARG A 233 -8.94 7.09 -12.96
CA ARG A 233 -8.78 5.85 -12.20
C ARG A 233 -9.85 5.75 -11.12
N PHE A 234 -10.47 4.59 -11.05
CA PHE A 234 -11.26 4.16 -9.91
C PHE A 234 -10.49 3.11 -9.11
N ALA A 235 -10.55 3.18 -7.80
CA ALA A 235 -9.94 2.20 -6.92
C ALA A 235 -10.90 1.87 -5.76
N TRP A 236 -10.99 0.58 -5.46
CA TRP A 236 -11.70 0.04 -4.31
C TRP A 236 -10.75 -0.80 -3.48
N GLU A 237 -10.83 -0.64 -2.15
CA GLU A 237 -10.00 -1.38 -1.20
C GLU A 237 -10.88 -1.99 -0.11
N SER A 238 -10.55 -3.21 0.28
CA SER A 238 -11.13 -3.90 1.42
C SER A 238 -10.02 -4.39 2.34
N TRP A 239 -10.21 -4.19 3.63
CA TRP A 239 -9.31 -4.63 4.68
C TRP A 239 -10.07 -5.58 5.60
N GLY A 240 -9.47 -6.72 5.90
CA GLY A 240 -9.99 -7.64 6.91
C GLY A 240 -9.62 -7.18 8.32
N ASP A 241 -10.24 -7.82 9.30
CA ASP A 241 -10.00 -7.54 10.71
C ASP A 241 -8.64 -8.05 11.18
N ILE A 242 -8.09 -7.38 12.20
CA ILE A 242 -6.93 -7.86 12.95
C ILE A 242 -7.36 -9.13 13.70
N ARG A 243 -6.53 -10.17 13.66
CA ARG A 243 -6.76 -11.43 14.38
C ARG A 243 -5.69 -11.63 15.43
N GLY A 244 -6.08 -12.22 16.57
CA GLY A 244 -5.20 -12.32 17.73
C GLY A 244 -5.14 -11.00 18.50
N ARG A 245 -4.22 -10.91 19.44
CA ARG A 245 -4.05 -9.74 20.28
C ARG A 245 -2.66 -9.71 20.86
N ASP A 246 -2.00 -8.56 20.79
CA ASP A 246 -0.75 -8.32 21.51
C ASP A 246 -1.01 -8.26 23.03
N PRO A 247 -0.42 -9.19 23.80
CA PRO A 247 -0.60 -9.19 25.26
C PRO A 247 0.01 -7.97 25.95
N ASN A 248 0.96 -7.28 25.31
CA ASN A 248 1.63 -6.10 25.84
C ASN A 248 0.88 -4.81 25.55
N LEU A 249 -0.04 -4.81 24.57
CA LEU A 249 -0.91 -3.67 24.34
C LEU A 249 -1.90 -3.54 25.50
N ASN A 250 -1.75 -2.45 26.25
CA ASN A 250 -2.70 -2.14 27.29
C ASN A 250 -4.10 -1.98 26.69
N THR A 251 -5.05 -2.78 27.17
CA THR A 251 -6.47 -2.77 26.73
C THR A 251 -7.16 -1.44 26.96
N ALA A 252 -6.49 -0.51 27.62
CA ALA A 252 -6.97 0.83 27.87
C ALA A 252 -6.59 1.85 26.74
N MET A 253 -5.85 1.41 25.73
CA MET A 253 -5.56 2.22 24.53
C MET A 253 -6.46 1.85 23.37
#